data_6f40f2b6295a4d8ef2df17142f0fa6c5
#
_entry.id   6f40f2b6295a4d8ef2df17142f0fa6c5
#
_cell.length_a   1.000
_cell.length_b   1.000
_cell.length_c   1.000
_cell.angle_alpha   90.00
_cell.angle_beta   90.00
_cell.angle_gamma   90.00
#
_symmetry.space_group_name_H-M   'P 1'
#
loop_
_entity.id
_entity.type
_entity.pdbx_description
1 polymer ?
#
loop_
_entity_poly.entity_id
_entity_poly.type
_entity_poly.pdbx_seq_one_letter_code
_entity_poly.pdbx_strand_id
1 'polypeptide(L)'
;MLWSSEPKSKKVFDLQKQIIRTMSKTNQRTSCRNLFRTLGILPLPCMYISEMICWIKYYRGKLEFNSDMHDHNTHHKTDLHPLTCRTNLTKNNGLNMGITLFNKLPEQLKKLETKHRFKNNVKKYLLQNVFYSVNEYLST
;
A
#
# COMPACT_ATOMS: atom_id res chain seq x y z
N MET A 1 1.72 6.85 13.23
CA MET A 1 2.82 5.90 13.44
C MET A 1 3.33 5.43 12.09
N LEU A 2 4.48 5.90 11.68
CA LEU A 2 5.10 5.50 10.41
C LEU A 2 5.81 4.16 10.60
N TRP A 3 5.03 3.09 10.59
CA TRP A 3 5.53 1.73 10.79
C TRP A 3 6.62 1.35 9.77
N SER A 4 6.56 1.89 8.56
CA SER A 4 7.50 1.60 7.48
C SER A 4 8.89 2.24 7.64
N SER A 5 9.06 3.23 8.50
CA SER A 5 10.33 3.94 8.71
C SER A 5 11.04 3.54 10.00
N GLU A 6 10.45 2.65 10.82
CA GLU A 6 11.08 2.20 12.05
C GLU A 6 12.19 1.19 11.78
N PRO A 7 13.31 1.26 12.52
CA PRO A 7 14.42 0.31 12.39
C PRO A 7 13.99 -1.14 12.66
N LYS A 8 12.93 -1.35 13.44
CA LYS A 8 12.34 -2.68 13.70
C LYS A 8 11.72 -3.30 12.45
N SER A 9 10.96 -2.53 11.67
CA SER A 9 10.33 -3.02 10.44
C SER A 9 11.38 -3.42 9.40
N LYS A 10 12.49 -2.68 9.32
CA LYS A 10 13.61 -3.01 8.45
C LYS A 10 14.23 -4.36 8.81
N LYS A 11 14.48 -4.61 10.10
CA LYS A 11 15.02 -5.91 10.57
C LYS A 11 14.10 -7.08 10.21
N VAL A 12 12.79 -6.92 10.42
CA VAL A 12 11.80 -7.97 10.08
C VAL A 12 11.77 -8.21 8.57
N PHE A 13 11.85 -7.17 7.77
CA PHE A 13 11.90 -7.30 6.31
C PHE A 13 13.19 -7.99 5.83
N ASP A 14 14.32 -7.68 6.45
CA ASP A 14 15.59 -8.37 6.14
C ASP A 14 15.54 -9.86 6.49
N LEU A 15 14.93 -10.23 7.63
CA LEU A 15 14.65 -11.62 7.98
C LEU A 15 13.71 -12.30 6.96
N GLN A 16 12.66 -11.62 6.54
CA GLN A 16 11.76 -12.14 5.50
C GLN A 16 12.52 -12.44 4.21
N LYS A 17 13.41 -11.57 3.78
CA LYS A 17 14.26 -11.80 2.60
C LYS A 17 15.20 -13.01 2.78
N GLN A 18 15.77 -13.19 3.95
CA GLN A 18 16.61 -14.35 4.25
C GLN A 18 15.81 -15.66 4.17
N ILE A 19 14.64 -15.69 4.79
CA ILE A 19 13.73 -16.86 4.74
C ILE A 19 13.36 -17.20 3.29
N ILE A 20 12.97 -16.21 2.51
CA ILE A 20 12.60 -16.38 1.09
C ILE A 20 13.76 -16.98 0.28
N ARG A 21 14.99 -16.52 0.48
CA ARG A 21 16.19 -17.09 -0.18
C ARG A 21 16.43 -18.52 0.24
N THR A 22 16.30 -18.81 1.52
CA THR A 22 16.47 -20.18 2.06
C THR A 22 15.43 -21.13 1.48
N MET A 23 14.17 -20.72 1.44
CA MET A 23 13.07 -21.51 0.82
C MET A 23 13.32 -21.79 -0.66
N SER A 24 13.86 -20.81 -1.38
CA SER A 24 14.16 -20.93 -2.81
C SER A 24 15.53 -21.56 -3.11
N LYS A 25 16.29 -21.96 -2.09
CA LYS A 25 17.67 -22.49 -2.21
C LYS A 25 18.58 -21.61 -3.08
N THR A 26 18.45 -20.30 -2.96
CA THR A 26 19.23 -19.31 -3.71
C THR A 26 20.31 -18.65 -2.85
N ASN A 27 21.31 -18.07 -3.51
CA ASN A 27 22.39 -17.35 -2.85
C ASN A 27 21.91 -16.07 -2.16
N GLN A 28 22.60 -15.66 -1.09
CA GLN A 28 22.30 -14.43 -0.32
C GLN A 28 22.35 -13.15 -1.18
N ARG A 29 23.05 -13.15 -2.30
CA ARG A 29 23.17 -12.02 -3.22
C ARG A 29 22.04 -11.95 -4.25
N THR A 30 21.21 -12.98 -4.36
CA THR A 30 20.10 -13.02 -5.33
C THR A 30 19.01 -12.02 -4.96
N SER A 31 18.51 -11.27 -5.95
CA SER A 31 17.38 -10.35 -5.76
C SER A 31 16.13 -11.12 -5.34
N CYS A 32 15.50 -10.67 -4.24
CA CYS A 32 14.28 -11.31 -3.75
C CYS A 32 13.01 -10.92 -4.52
N ARG A 33 13.04 -9.89 -5.38
CA ARG A 33 11.82 -9.41 -6.08
C ARG A 33 11.13 -10.52 -6.87
N ASN A 34 11.89 -11.25 -7.66
CA ASN A 34 11.34 -12.37 -8.43
C ASN A 34 10.91 -13.53 -7.54
N LEU A 35 11.62 -13.77 -6.43
CA LEU A 35 11.29 -14.83 -5.49
C LEU A 35 9.95 -14.55 -4.78
N PHE A 36 9.71 -13.32 -4.34
CA PHE A 36 8.43 -12.89 -3.79
C PHE A 36 7.29 -13.12 -4.78
N ARG A 37 7.52 -12.76 -6.04
CA ARG A 37 6.53 -12.93 -7.11
C ARG A 37 6.24 -14.41 -7.39
N THR A 38 7.27 -15.23 -7.52
CA THR A 38 7.15 -16.67 -7.80
C THR A 38 6.46 -17.42 -6.66
N LEU A 39 6.80 -17.10 -5.42
CA LEU A 39 6.21 -17.72 -4.23
C LEU A 39 4.83 -17.16 -3.89
N GLY A 40 4.40 -16.07 -4.52
CA GLY A 40 3.13 -15.40 -4.23
C GLY A 40 3.06 -14.79 -2.82
N ILE A 41 4.22 -14.47 -2.25
CA ILE A 41 4.34 -13.89 -0.91
C ILE A 41 4.57 -12.39 -1.04
N LEU A 42 3.77 -11.58 -0.33
CA LEU A 42 3.96 -10.13 -0.31
C LEU A 42 5.18 -9.75 0.56
N PRO A 43 6.06 -8.87 0.07
CA PRO A 43 7.03 -8.20 0.93
C PRO A 43 6.35 -7.45 2.07
N LEU A 44 7.03 -7.33 3.20
CA LEU A 44 6.50 -6.65 4.37
C LEU A 44 5.95 -5.23 4.09
N PRO A 45 6.64 -4.36 3.31
CA PRO A 45 6.08 -3.06 2.94
C PRO A 45 4.78 -3.17 2.12
N CYS A 46 4.70 -4.15 1.21
CA CYS A 46 3.48 -4.39 0.43
C CYS A 46 2.32 -4.92 1.29
N MET A 47 2.61 -5.72 2.31
CA MET A 47 1.59 -6.16 3.28
C MET A 47 1.00 -4.96 4.02
N TYR A 48 1.86 -4.06 4.50
CA TYR A 48 1.42 -2.82 5.16
C TYR A 48 0.55 -1.96 4.23
N ILE A 49 1.00 -1.73 2.99
CA ILE A 49 0.25 -0.97 1.98
C ILE A 49 -1.12 -1.61 1.73
N SER A 50 -1.17 -2.92 1.54
CA SER A 50 -2.41 -3.66 1.30
C SER A 50 -3.41 -3.54 2.45
N GLU A 51 -2.95 -3.71 3.69
CA GLU A 51 -3.82 -3.61 4.86
C GLU A 51 -4.32 -2.17 5.09
N MET A 52 -3.46 -1.16 4.92
CA MET A 52 -3.85 0.24 5.03
C MET A 52 -4.91 0.64 3.98
N ILE A 53 -4.73 0.22 2.73
CA ILE A 53 -5.69 0.49 1.66
C ILE A 53 -7.03 -0.20 1.93
N CYS A 54 -7.02 -1.46 2.38
CA CYS A 54 -8.22 -2.19 2.74
C CYS A 54 -8.93 -1.57 3.95
N TRP A 55 -8.16 -1.13 4.94
CA TRP A 55 -8.68 -0.46 6.12
C TRP A 55 -9.40 0.84 5.76
N ILE A 56 -8.80 1.68 4.92
CA ILE A 56 -9.42 2.91 4.42
C ILE A 56 -10.73 2.61 3.70
N LYS A 57 -10.72 1.65 2.78
CA LYS A 57 -11.89 1.37 1.95
C LYS A 57 -13.08 0.80 2.74
N TYR A 58 -12.84 -0.08 3.72
CA TYR A 58 -13.91 -0.88 4.32
C TYR A 58 -14.19 -0.64 5.80
N TYR A 59 -13.25 -0.06 6.53
CA TYR A 59 -13.36 0.01 7.99
C TYR A 59 -13.42 1.42 8.56
N ARG A 60 -13.10 2.43 7.77
CA ARG A 60 -12.99 3.81 8.28
C ARG A 60 -14.29 4.63 8.15
N GLY A 61 -15.42 4.08 7.82
CA GLY A 61 -16.65 4.82 7.64
C GLY A 61 -16.69 5.64 6.34
N LYS A 62 -17.64 6.55 6.24
CA LYS A 62 -17.77 7.41 5.04
C LYS A 62 -16.64 8.44 5.02
N LEU A 63 -15.68 8.22 4.14
CA LEU A 63 -14.73 9.26 3.73
C LEU A 63 -15.32 9.97 2.51
N GLU A 64 -15.20 11.28 2.50
CA GLU A 64 -15.68 12.11 1.38
C GLU A 64 -14.75 11.97 0.18
N PHE A 65 -15.33 11.80 -1.00
CA PHE A 65 -14.59 11.85 -2.26
C PHE A 65 -14.41 13.31 -2.69
N ASN A 66 -13.42 13.58 -3.51
CA ASN A 66 -13.22 14.90 -4.08
C ASN A 66 -14.46 15.37 -4.89
N SER A 67 -15.20 14.42 -5.49
CA SER A 67 -16.47 14.71 -6.17
C SER A 67 -17.56 15.26 -5.26
N ASP A 68 -17.54 14.96 -3.97
CA ASP A 68 -18.55 15.40 -3.00
C ASP A 68 -18.23 16.80 -2.45
N MET A 69 -16.96 17.20 -2.53
CA MET A 69 -16.46 18.49 -2.03
C MET A 69 -16.35 19.58 -3.11
N HIS A 70 -16.19 19.19 -4.37
CA HIS A 70 -15.95 20.12 -5.47
C HIS A 70 -16.81 19.81 -6.70
N ASP A 71 -17.51 20.81 -7.18
CA ASP A 71 -18.40 20.74 -8.35
C ASP A 71 -17.65 20.62 -9.70
N HIS A 72 -16.32 20.73 -9.67
CA HIS A 72 -15.48 20.68 -10.86
C HIS A 72 -15.06 19.27 -11.25
N ASN A 73 -15.27 18.93 -12.50
CA ASN A 73 -14.94 17.64 -13.11
C ASN A 73 -13.43 17.51 -13.31
N THR A 74 -12.67 17.16 -12.26
CA THR A 74 -11.22 16.97 -12.31
C THR A 74 -10.85 15.49 -12.49
N HIS A 75 -9.62 15.23 -12.96
CA HIS A 75 -9.08 13.87 -13.12
C HIS A 75 -8.99 13.07 -11.80
N HIS A 76 -9.06 13.75 -10.65
CA HIS A 76 -9.01 13.17 -9.30
C HIS A 76 -10.37 13.00 -8.63
N LYS A 77 -11.43 12.92 -9.42
CA LYS A 77 -12.82 12.81 -8.95
C LYS A 77 -13.08 11.60 -8.05
N THR A 78 -12.40 10.48 -8.31
CA THR A 78 -12.52 9.23 -7.56
C THR A 78 -11.56 9.13 -6.38
N ASP A 79 -10.75 10.15 -6.14
CA ASP A 79 -9.82 10.19 -5.03
C ASP A 79 -10.53 10.62 -3.74
N LEU A 80 -10.10 10.02 -2.62
CA LEU A 80 -10.55 10.42 -1.31
C LEU A 80 -9.94 11.76 -0.92
N HIS A 81 -10.76 12.62 -0.32
CA HIS A 81 -10.32 13.93 0.15
C HIS A 81 -9.38 13.79 1.37
N PRO A 82 -8.13 14.30 1.31
CA PRO A 82 -7.24 14.29 2.46
C PRO A 82 -7.78 15.18 3.57
N LEU A 83 -7.64 14.73 4.82
CA LEU A 83 -7.98 15.57 5.97
C LEU A 83 -7.06 16.80 6.03
N THR A 84 -7.64 17.96 6.26
CA THR A 84 -6.89 19.20 6.46
C THR A 84 -5.98 19.11 7.67
N CYS A 85 -4.69 19.31 7.46
CA CYS A 85 -3.65 19.14 8.48
C CYS A 85 -2.84 20.40 8.66
N ARG A 86 -2.82 20.93 9.89
CA ARG A 86 -2.02 22.11 10.28
C ARG A 86 -0.56 21.75 10.61
N THR A 87 -0.29 20.50 10.97
CA THR A 87 1.04 20.06 11.43
C THR A 87 1.54 18.83 10.69
N ASN A 88 2.86 18.65 10.64
CA ASN A 88 3.47 17.45 10.04
C ASN A 88 3.08 16.14 10.76
N LEU A 89 2.82 16.22 12.07
CA LEU A 89 2.31 15.10 12.87
C LEU A 89 0.96 14.63 12.36
N THR A 90 0.08 15.53 12.00
CA THR A 90 -1.26 15.21 11.47
C THR A 90 -1.18 14.72 10.05
N LYS A 91 -0.26 15.24 9.21
CA LYS A 91 0.00 14.74 7.85
C LYS A 91 0.46 13.27 7.86
N ASN A 92 1.27 12.91 8.84
CA ASN A 92 1.80 11.55 9.02
C ASN A 92 0.87 10.64 9.84
N ASN A 93 -0.33 11.07 10.15
CA ASN A 93 -1.34 10.23 10.78
C ASN A 93 -1.66 9.04 9.85
N GLY A 94 -1.87 7.86 10.43
CA GLY A 94 -2.18 6.64 9.69
C GLY A 94 -3.36 6.79 8.71
N LEU A 95 -4.34 7.63 9.05
CA LEU A 95 -5.48 7.92 8.18
C LEU A 95 -5.05 8.64 6.88
N ASN A 96 -4.29 9.73 6.99
CA ASN A 96 -3.83 10.48 5.81
C ASN A 96 -2.86 9.64 4.97
N MET A 97 -2.02 8.85 5.60
CA MET A 97 -1.16 7.89 4.91
C MET A 97 -2.01 6.86 4.14
N GLY A 98 -3.03 6.29 4.78
CA GLY A 98 -3.95 5.36 4.14
C GLY A 98 -4.70 5.97 2.95
N ILE A 99 -5.19 7.21 3.07
CA ILE A 99 -5.82 7.96 1.99
C ILE A 99 -4.84 8.16 0.82
N THR A 100 -3.62 8.57 1.12
CA THR A 100 -2.57 8.77 0.10
C THR A 100 -2.25 7.48 -0.63
N LEU A 101 -2.13 6.36 0.09
CA LEU A 101 -1.89 5.04 -0.50
C LEU A 101 -3.07 4.58 -1.36
N PHE A 102 -4.30 4.80 -0.91
CA PHE A 102 -5.50 4.47 -1.65
C PHE A 102 -5.61 5.30 -2.94
N ASN A 103 -5.37 6.61 -2.86
CA ASN A 103 -5.45 7.51 -4.02
C ASN A 103 -4.43 7.16 -5.10
N LYS A 104 -3.30 6.57 -4.72
CA LYS A 104 -2.26 6.11 -5.65
C LYS A 104 -2.63 4.84 -6.42
N LEU A 105 -3.65 4.10 -5.98
CA LEU A 105 -4.11 2.90 -6.69
C LEU A 105 -4.63 3.23 -8.09
N PRO A 106 -4.46 2.32 -9.07
CA PRO A 106 -5.15 2.41 -10.35
C PRO A 106 -6.67 2.50 -10.19
N GLU A 107 -7.33 3.33 -10.97
CA GLU A 107 -8.79 3.54 -10.88
C GLU A 107 -9.60 2.26 -11.05
N GLN A 108 -9.13 1.35 -11.88
CA GLN A 108 -9.77 0.05 -12.10
C GLN A 108 -9.91 -0.75 -10.79
N LEU A 109 -8.90 -0.65 -9.90
CA LEU A 109 -8.93 -1.30 -8.59
C LEU A 109 -9.83 -0.54 -7.61
N LYS A 110 -9.83 0.78 -7.63
CA LYS A 110 -10.68 1.62 -6.77
C LYS A 110 -12.17 1.33 -6.96
N LYS A 111 -12.60 1.02 -8.19
CA LYS A 111 -13.99 0.74 -8.57
C LYS A 111 -14.51 -0.63 -8.13
N LEU A 112 -13.64 -1.53 -7.68
CA LEU A 112 -14.08 -2.85 -7.21
C LEU A 112 -14.86 -2.75 -5.90
N GLU A 113 -16.12 -3.16 -5.90
CA GLU A 113 -17.00 -3.05 -4.73
C GLU A 113 -16.86 -4.24 -3.78
N THR A 114 -16.68 -5.45 -4.30
CA THR A 114 -16.59 -6.66 -3.50
C THR A 114 -15.27 -6.73 -2.73
N LYS A 115 -15.32 -6.78 -1.41
CA LYS A 115 -14.16 -6.82 -0.51
C LYS A 115 -13.13 -7.90 -0.89
N HIS A 116 -13.60 -9.11 -1.16
CA HIS A 116 -12.73 -10.23 -1.53
C HIS A 116 -12.02 -9.98 -2.87
N ARG A 117 -12.75 -9.52 -3.89
CA ARG A 117 -12.16 -9.18 -5.21
C ARG A 117 -11.18 -8.03 -5.09
N PHE A 118 -11.52 -7.00 -4.34
CA PHE A 118 -10.64 -5.85 -4.13
C PHE A 118 -9.32 -6.30 -3.47
N LYS A 119 -9.40 -7.00 -2.33
CA LYS A 119 -8.20 -7.48 -1.61
C LYS A 119 -7.30 -8.36 -2.50
N ASN A 120 -7.89 -9.27 -3.25
CA ASN A 120 -7.15 -10.16 -4.15
C ASN A 120 -6.47 -9.40 -5.31
N ASN A 121 -7.17 -8.43 -5.90
CA ASN A 121 -6.60 -7.65 -7.00
C ASN A 121 -5.52 -6.68 -6.52
N VAL A 122 -5.68 -6.05 -5.35
CA VAL A 122 -4.63 -5.25 -4.71
C VAL A 122 -3.40 -6.12 -4.44
N LYS A 123 -3.58 -7.33 -3.89
CA LYS A 123 -2.48 -8.28 -3.68
C LYS A 123 -1.75 -8.62 -4.99
N LYS A 124 -2.49 -8.93 -6.06
CA LYS A 124 -1.91 -9.20 -7.38
C LYS A 124 -1.11 -8.02 -7.92
N TYR A 125 -1.66 -6.82 -7.82
CA TYR A 125 -0.99 -5.59 -8.26
C TYR A 125 0.32 -5.36 -7.50
N LEU A 126 0.31 -5.52 -6.18
CA LEU A 126 1.51 -5.37 -5.35
C LEU A 126 2.55 -6.46 -5.59
N LEU A 127 2.13 -7.70 -5.89
CA LEU A 127 3.04 -8.78 -6.27
C LEU A 127 3.69 -8.56 -7.64
N GLN A 128 2.96 -7.97 -8.60
CA GLN A 128 3.52 -7.64 -9.91
C GLN A 128 4.62 -6.59 -9.82
N ASN A 129 4.47 -5.60 -8.96
CA ASN A 129 5.41 -4.48 -8.83
C ASN A 129 6.48 -4.72 -7.77
N VAL A 130 6.17 -5.46 -6.70
CA VAL A 130 7.08 -5.81 -5.59
C VAL A 130 7.82 -4.61 -5.01
N PHE A 131 7.11 -3.73 -4.33
CA PHE A 131 7.70 -2.56 -3.68
C PHE A 131 8.44 -2.93 -2.38
N TYR A 132 9.60 -2.36 -2.17
CA TYR A 132 10.43 -2.57 -0.99
C TYR A 132 10.28 -1.46 0.06
N SER A 133 9.59 -0.39 -0.27
CA SER A 133 9.24 0.68 0.66
C SER A 133 7.94 1.38 0.26
N VAL A 134 7.33 2.08 1.22
CA VAL A 134 6.17 2.94 0.96
C VAL A 134 6.54 4.08 0.01
N ASN A 135 7.74 4.65 0.16
CA ASN A 135 8.22 5.71 -0.72
C ASN A 135 8.35 5.23 -2.17
N GLU A 136 8.82 4.02 -2.39
CA GLU A 136 8.89 3.42 -3.73
C GLU A 136 7.49 3.30 -4.35
N TYR A 137 6.51 2.86 -3.59
CA TYR A 137 5.11 2.79 -4.03
C TYR A 137 4.56 4.18 -4.40
N LEU A 138 4.81 5.19 -3.58
CA LEU A 138 4.32 6.55 -3.82
C LEU A 138 5.02 7.25 -4.99
N SER A 139 6.24 6.84 -5.33
CA SER A 139 7.04 7.41 -6.43
C SER A 139 6.67 6.84 -7.81
N THR A 140 5.90 5.75 -7.84
CA THR A 140 5.45 5.12 -9.08
C THR A 140 4.30 5.90 -9.70
#